data_097ea06ffcc505652b727ca4bc22f08b
#
_entry.id   097ea06ffcc505652b727ca4bc22f08b
#
_cell.length_a   1.000
_cell.length_b   1.000
_cell.length_c   1.000
_cell.angle_alpha   90.00
_cell.angle_beta   90.00
_cell.angle_gamma   90.00
#
_symmetry.space_group_name_H-M   'P 1'
#
loop_
_entity.id
_entity.type
_entity.pdbx_description
1 polymer ?
#
loop_
_entity_poly.entity_id
_entity_poly.type
_entity_poly.pdbx_seq_one_letter_code
_entity_poly.pdbx_strand_id
1 'polypeptide(L)'
;MANKRNYQKELDAKIAGLHGEVPTLLLHSCCAPCSSYVLEYLSQYFSITLFYYNPNIYPPTEYEHRVEEQQRLIHSLPAVHPISFCPGPYDSDRFYKLTRGMENVPEGGERCFVCYEMRLREAAEMAKQLKLDYFTTTLSISPLKNAEKLNEIGERLAAEYGIPYLNSDFKKRGGYQRSIELSPVSYTHLT
;
A
#
# COMPACT_ATOMS: atom_id res chain seq x y z
N MET A 1 22.48 21.78 2.54
CA MET A 1 21.51 20.77 3.02
C MET A 1 20.63 20.40 1.83
N ALA A 2 20.64 19.13 1.39
CA ALA A 2 19.77 18.70 0.31
C ALA A 2 18.30 18.85 0.75
N ASN A 3 17.48 19.51 -0.05
CA ASN A 3 16.06 19.63 0.21
C ASN A 3 15.45 18.22 0.28
N LYS A 4 14.91 17.84 1.42
CA LYS A 4 14.24 16.55 1.60
C LYS A 4 13.08 16.48 0.61
N ARG A 5 13.01 15.41 -0.21
CA ARG A 5 11.92 15.19 -1.18
C ARG A 5 10.57 15.21 -0.47
N ASN A 6 9.58 15.77 -1.11
CA ASN A 6 8.20 15.80 -0.63
C ASN A 6 7.33 14.93 -1.53
N TYR A 7 7.24 13.66 -1.21
CA TYR A 7 6.49 12.66 -1.98
C TYR A 7 4.99 12.97 -2.10
N GLN A 8 4.41 13.69 -1.13
CA GLN A 8 3.02 14.13 -1.25
C GLN A 8 2.86 15.19 -2.34
N LYS A 9 3.79 16.14 -2.46
CA LYS A 9 3.76 17.12 -3.55
C LYS A 9 4.00 16.46 -4.91
N GLU A 10 4.81 15.42 -4.98
CA GLU A 10 5.02 14.65 -6.21
C GLU A 10 3.72 13.93 -6.63
N LEU A 11 3.02 13.32 -5.68
CA LEU A 11 1.70 12.71 -5.91
C LEU A 11 0.69 13.75 -6.42
N ASP A 12 0.61 14.92 -5.77
CA ASP A 12 -0.29 16.00 -6.17
C ASP A 12 -0.03 16.48 -7.60
N ALA A 13 1.25 16.65 -7.94
CA ALA A 13 1.65 17.06 -9.30
C ALA A 13 1.28 15.98 -10.33
N LYS A 14 1.43 14.69 -9.96
CA LYS A 14 1.03 13.57 -10.82
C LYS A 14 -0.47 13.56 -11.06
N ILE A 15 -1.27 13.71 -10.00
CA ILE A 15 -2.74 13.79 -10.09
C ILE A 15 -3.18 14.98 -10.94
N ALA A 16 -2.59 16.15 -10.72
CA ALA A 16 -2.90 17.34 -11.52
C ALA A 16 -2.60 17.14 -13.01
N GLY A 17 -1.58 16.34 -13.33
CA GLY A 17 -1.21 16.01 -14.72
C GLY A 17 -2.09 14.97 -15.40
N LEU A 18 -3.09 14.39 -14.74
CA LEU A 18 -4.01 13.41 -15.33
C LEU A 18 -5.06 14.08 -16.24
N HIS A 19 -5.32 15.38 -16.08
CA HIS A 19 -6.27 16.16 -16.91
C HIS A 19 -7.65 15.50 -17.09
N GLY A 20 -8.12 14.78 -16.07
CA GLY A 20 -9.41 14.08 -16.09
C GLY A 20 -9.35 12.64 -16.62
N GLU A 21 -8.20 12.16 -17.04
CA GLU A 21 -7.99 10.73 -17.29
C GLU A 21 -8.06 9.93 -15.99
N VAL A 22 -8.55 8.70 -16.07
CA VAL A 22 -8.69 7.78 -14.94
C VAL A 22 -7.84 6.54 -15.20
N PRO A 23 -6.51 6.62 -14.94
CA PRO A 23 -5.65 5.48 -15.15
C PRO A 23 -5.91 4.36 -14.12
N THR A 24 -5.42 3.17 -14.44
CA THR A 24 -5.50 2.00 -13.58
C THR A 24 -4.35 1.98 -12.58
N LEU A 25 -4.64 1.60 -11.33
CA LEU A 25 -3.67 1.57 -10.25
C LEU A 25 -3.75 0.27 -9.48
N LEU A 26 -2.62 -0.43 -9.32
CA LEU A 26 -2.50 -1.48 -8.32
C LEU A 26 -2.11 -0.86 -6.98
N LEU A 27 -2.96 -1.00 -5.98
CA LEU A 27 -2.71 -0.56 -4.62
C LEU A 27 -2.45 -1.74 -3.71
N HIS A 28 -1.19 -1.94 -3.31
CA HIS A 28 -0.87 -2.91 -2.27
C HIS A 28 -1.43 -2.44 -0.93
N SER A 29 -2.25 -3.28 -0.29
CA SER A 29 -2.89 -2.99 1.00
C SER A 29 -2.29 -3.83 2.12
N CYS A 30 -2.06 -3.21 3.27
CA CYS A 30 -1.62 -3.91 4.48
C CYS A 30 -2.78 -4.30 5.42
N CYS A 31 -3.82 -3.50 5.51
CA CYS A 31 -5.01 -3.75 6.33
C CYS A 31 -6.12 -2.73 6.01
N ALA A 32 -7.35 -3.01 6.42
CA ALA A 32 -8.50 -2.15 6.16
C ALA A 32 -8.35 -0.73 6.75
N PRO A 33 -7.93 -0.51 8.00
CA PRO A 33 -7.73 0.84 8.52
C PRO A 33 -6.75 1.68 7.70
N CYS A 34 -5.61 1.10 7.34
CA CYS A 34 -4.60 1.79 6.52
C CYS A 34 -5.10 2.09 5.11
N SER A 35 -6.02 1.27 4.59
CA SER A 35 -6.57 1.43 3.25
C SER A 35 -7.70 2.44 3.17
N SER A 36 -8.43 2.67 4.26
CA SER A 36 -9.67 3.46 4.26
C SER A 36 -9.49 4.86 3.67
N TYR A 37 -8.58 5.65 4.21
CA TYR A 37 -8.28 6.99 3.68
C TYR A 37 -7.63 6.93 2.29
N VAL A 38 -6.70 6.00 2.07
CA VAL A 38 -6.00 5.91 0.78
C VAL A 38 -6.96 5.59 -0.35
N LEU A 39 -7.92 4.70 -0.12
CA LEU A 39 -8.98 4.39 -1.07
C LEU A 39 -9.96 5.56 -1.26
N GLU A 40 -10.39 6.22 -0.17
CA GLU A 40 -11.22 7.43 -0.23
C GLU A 40 -10.57 8.51 -1.09
N TYR A 41 -9.26 8.70 -0.94
CA TYR A 41 -8.49 9.71 -1.66
C TYR A 41 -8.20 9.32 -3.11
N LEU A 42 -7.62 8.14 -3.34
CA LEU A 42 -7.16 7.74 -4.67
C LEU A 42 -8.29 7.31 -5.61
N SER A 43 -9.42 6.81 -5.09
CA SER A 43 -10.57 6.44 -5.95
C SER A 43 -11.21 7.63 -6.64
N GLN A 44 -10.86 8.86 -6.28
CA GLN A 44 -11.28 10.06 -6.98
C GLN A 44 -10.57 10.24 -8.34
N TYR A 45 -9.42 9.59 -8.52
CA TYR A 45 -8.54 9.82 -9.66
C TYR A 45 -8.15 8.55 -10.41
N PHE A 46 -8.29 7.37 -9.80
CA PHE A 46 -7.84 6.09 -10.36
C PHE A 46 -8.91 5.02 -10.27
N SER A 47 -8.92 4.13 -11.25
CA SER A 47 -9.57 2.82 -11.13
C SER A 47 -8.60 1.87 -10.41
N ILE A 48 -9.00 1.36 -9.22
CA ILE A 48 -8.08 0.70 -8.30
C ILE A 48 -8.28 -0.81 -8.32
N THR A 49 -7.18 -1.55 -8.47
CA THR A 49 -7.08 -2.96 -8.08
C THR A 49 -6.37 -3.04 -6.75
N LEU A 50 -7.10 -3.34 -5.67
CA LEU A 50 -6.52 -3.51 -4.35
C LEU A 50 -5.90 -4.89 -4.24
N PHE A 51 -4.59 -4.94 -4.15
CA PHE A 51 -3.80 -6.17 -4.03
C PHE A 51 -3.46 -6.45 -2.57
N TYR A 52 -3.97 -7.57 -2.06
CA TYR A 52 -3.75 -7.97 -0.67
C TYR A 52 -2.69 -9.06 -0.58
N TYR A 53 -1.45 -8.66 -0.26
CA TYR A 53 -0.30 -9.55 -0.09
C TYR A 53 0.45 -9.23 1.20
N ASN A 54 0.26 -10.02 2.25
CA ASN A 54 0.79 -9.77 3.59
C ASN A 54 1.26 -11.07 4.26
N PRO A 55 2.34 -11.69 3.77
CA PRO A 55 2.84 -12.97 4.28
C PRO A 55 3.43 -12.89 5.69
N ASN A 56 3.61 -11.68 6.21
CA ASN A 56 4.09 -11.41 7.57
C ASN A 56 2.99 -11.51 8.64
N ILE A 57 1.73 -11.65 8.26
CA ILE A 57 0.61 -11.79 9.20
C ILE A 57 0.53 -13.25 9.67
N TYR A 58 0.44 -13.45 10.98
CA TYR A 58 0.31 -14.75 11.63
C TYR A 58 -0.62 -14.62 12.86
N PRO A 59 -1.44 -15.61 13.18
CA PRO A 59 -1.64 -16.89 12.48
C PRO A 59 -2.45 -16.75 11.17
N PRO A 60 -2.60 -17.83 10.38
CA PRO A 60 -3.41 -17.83 9.15
C PRO A 60 -4.85 -17.31 9.34
N THR A 61 -5.47 -17.63 10.46
CA THR A 61 -6.81 -17.15 10.82
C THR A 61 -6.90 -15.63 10.94
N GLU A 62 -5.84 -14.98 11.43
CA GLU A 62 -5.74 -13.52 11.46
C GLU A 62 -5.61 -12.94 10.05
N TYR A 63 -4.86 -13.61 9.18
CA TYR A 63 -4.77 -13.22 7.77
C TYR A 63 -6.14 -13.28 7.07
N GLU A 64 -6.87 -14.39 7.24
CA GLU A 64 -8.21 -14.58 6.67
C GLU A 64 -9.18 -13.50 7.18
N HIS A 65 -9.19 -13.25 8.49
CA HIS A 65 -10.01 -12.20 9.09
C HIS A 65 -9.75 -10.82 8.46
N ARG A 66 -8.48 -10.46 8.26
CA ARG A 66 -8.12 -9.17 7.62
C ARG A 66 -8.48 -9.11 6.15
N VAL A 67 -8.47 -10.22 5.44
CA VAL A 67 -8.98 -10.30 4.06
C VAL A 67 -10.47 -9.97 4.02
N GLU A 68 -11.25 -10.57 4.91
CA GLU A 68 -12.70 -10.31 5.02
C GLU A 68 -12.99 -8.84 5.35
N GLU A 69 -12.25 -8.26 6.30
CA GLU A 69 -12.39 -6.86 6.66
C GLU A 69 -12.06 -5.93 5.48
N GLN A 70 -11.02 -6.26 4.73
CA GLN A 70 -10.63 -5.48 3.56
C GLN A 70 -11.71 -5.52 2.47
N GLN A 71 -12.31 -6.67 2.22
CA GLN A 71 -13.42 -6.80 1.28
C GLN A 71 -14.67 -6.04 1.76
N ARG A 72 -14.98 -6.11 3.06
CA ARG A 72 -16.08 -5.35 3.66
C ARG A 72 -15.87 -3.84 3.50
N LEU A 73 -14.65 -3.36 3.74
CA LEU A 73 -14.32 -1.94 3.52
C LEU A 73 -14.59 -1.52 2.09
N ILE A 74 -14.12 -2.28 1.10
CA ILE A 74 -14.32 -1.96 -0.33
C ILE A 74 -15.80 -1.86 -0.67
N HIS A 75 -16.63 -2.77 -0.16
CA HIS A 75 -18.07 -2.76 -0.42
C HIS A 75 -18.82 -1.61 0.25
N SER A 76 -18.32 -1.11 1.38
CA SER A 76 -18.96 -0.03 2.15
C SER A 76 -18.46 1.37 1.78
N LEU A 77 -17.30 1.46 1.13
CA LEU A 77 -16.68 2.76 0.80
C LEU A 77 -17.41 3.42 -0.39
N PRO A 78 -17.82 4.68 -0.27
CA PRO A 78 -18.40 5.44 -1.38
C PRO A 78 -17.28 5.86 -2.36
N ALA A 79 -16.78 4.93 -3.16
CA ALA A 79 -15.74 5.17 -4.14
C ALA A 79 -16.26 5.93 -5.36
N VAL A 80 -15.50 6.90 -5.88
CA VAL A 80 -15.83 7.62 -7.10
C VAL A 80 -15.59 6.75 -8.34
N HIS A 81 -14.44 6.10 -8.41
CA HIS A 81 -14.11 5.13 -9.45
C HIS A 81 -14.02 3.70 -8.88
N PRO A 82 -14.17 2.67 -9.74
CA PRO A 82 -14.23 1.28 -9.28
C PRO A 82 -13.02 0.84 -8.48
N ILE A 83 -13.28 0.05 -7.44
CA ILE A 83 -12.27 -0.66 -6.65
C ILE A 83 -12.56 -2.15 -6.75
N SER A 84 -11.61 -2.91 -7.28
CA SER A 84 -11.65 -4.37 -7.31
C SER A 84 -10.68 -4.97 -6.29
N PHE A 85 -10.99 -6.18 -5.80
CA PHE A 85 -10.12 -6.91 -4.89
C PHE A 85 -9.31 -7.99 -5.63
N CYS A 86 -7.99 -8.02 -5.41
CA CYS A 86 -7.10 -9.03 -5.93
C CYS A 86 -6.35 -9.70 -4.77
N PRO A 87 -6.64 -10.98 -4.45
CA PRO A 87 -5.90 -11.69 -3.42
C PRO A 87 -4.50 -12.04 -3.90
N GLY A 88 -3.50 -11.81 -3.05
CA GLY A 88 -2.17 -12.36 -3.20
C GLY A 88 -2.05 -13.74 -2.53
N PRO A 89 -0.97 -14.50 -2.81
CA PRO A 89 -0.73 -15.76 -2.11
C PRO A 89 -0.40 -15.51 -0.63
N TYR A 90 -0.80 -16.43 0.24
CA TYR A 90 -0.37 -16.44 1.64
C TYR A 90 0.80 -17.39 1.80
N ASP A 91 2.02 -16.89 1.58
CA ASP A 91 3.27 -17.64 1.65
C ASP A 91 4.16 -17.18 2.81
N SER A 92 3.67 -17.32 4.03
CA SER A 92 4.38 -16.92 5.26
C SER A 92 5.78 -17.56 5.39
N ASP A 93 5.97 -18.77 4.88
CA ASP A 93 7.28 -19.45 4.87
C ASP A 93 8.34 -18.65 4.11
N ARG A 94 7.99 -18.00 3.00
CA ARG A 94 8.90 -17.14 2.25
C ARG A 94 9.32 -15.94 3.08
N PHE A 95 8.38 -15.32 3.79
CA PHE A 95 8.68 -14.21 4.68
C PHE A 95 9.67 -14.62 5.78
N TYR A 96 9.40 -15.74 6.47
CA TYR A 96 10.28 -16.22 7.53
C TYR A 96 11.67 -16.64 7.02
N LYS A 97 11.77 -17.22 5.84
CA LYS A 97 13.06 -17.52 5.20
C LYS A 97 13.87 -16.26 4.93
N LEU A 98 13.25 -15.23 4.38
CA LEU A 98 13.92 -13.95 4.05
C LEU A 98 14.33 -13.14 5.27
N THR A 99 13.61 -13.28 6.39
CA THR A 99 13.87 -12.53 7.62
C THR A 99 14.57 -13.35 8.70
N ARG A 100 15.05 -14.54 8.34
CA ARG A 100 15.78 -15.41 9.30
C ARG A 100 17.03 -14.70 9.84
N GLY A 101 17.20 -14.72 11.16
CA GLY A 101 18.29 -14.05 11.86
C GLY A 101 18.05 -12.55 12.11
N MET A 102 16.88 -12.03 11.72
CA MET A 102 16.48 -10.62 11.94
C MET A 102 15.40 -10.49 13.01
N GLU A 103 15.16 -11.52 13.83
CA GLU A 103 14.06 -11.57 14.81
C GLU A 103 14.17 -10.44 15.85
N ASN A 104 15.39 -10.07 16.21
CA ASN A 104 15.70 -9.05 17.21
C ASN A 104 15.93 -7.64 16.61
N VAL A 105 15.79 -7.47 15.28
CA VAL A 105 15.91 -6.15 14.64
C VAL A 105 14.68 -5.32 14.99
N PRO A 106 14.86 -4.11 15.56
CA PRO A 106 13.75 -3.28 15.98
C PRO A 106 12.88 -2.84 14.78
N GLU A 107 11.64 -2.45 15.06
CA GLU A 107 10.75 -1.89 14.04
C GLU A 107 11.38 -0.66 13.38
N GLY A 108 11.23 -0.56 12.06
CA GLY A 108 11.88 0.48 11.24
C GLY A 108 13.30 0.13 10.76
N GLY A 109 13.87 -1.00 11.23
CA GLY A 109 15.17 -1.48 10.81
C GLY A 109 15.15 -2.35 9.55
N GLU A 110 16.26 -3.05 9.28
CA GLU A 110 16.48 -3.85 8.06
C GLU A 110 15.40 -4.91 7.79
N ARG A 111 14.89 -5.57 8.83
CA ARG A 111 13.78 -6.52 8.70
C ARG A 111 12.55 -5.90 8.06
N CYS A 112 12.23 -4.66 8.42
CA CYS A 112 11.14 -3.93 7.79
C CYS A 112 11.43 -3.62 6.32
N PHE A 113 12.66 -3.30 5.98
CA PHE A 113 13.04 -3.02 4.59
C PHE A 113 12.95 -4.26 3.70
N VAL A 114 13.37 -5.42 4.20
CA VAL A 114 13.15 -6.72 3.52
C VAL A 114 11.66 -6.98 3.31
N CYS A 115 10.82 -6.70 4.33
CA CYS A 115 9.39 -6.84 4.24
C CYS A 115 8.76 -5.90 3.21
N TYR A 116 9.22 -4.64 3.12
CA TYR A 116 8.75 -3.68 2.11
C TYR A 116 9.14 -4.15 0.71
N GLU A 117 10.38 -4.56 0.53
CA GLU A 117 10.88 -5.08 -0.74
C GLU A 117 10.04 -6.26 -1.24
N MET A 118 9.80 -7.24 -0.39
CA MET A 118 9.01 -8.42 -0.73
C MET A 118 7.60 -8.06 -1.19
N ARG A 119 6.93 -7.19 -0.45
CA ARG A 119 5.55 -6.78 -0.75
C ARG A 119 5.45 -5.93 -2.01
N LEU A 120 6.34 -4.96 -2.17
CA LEU A 120 6.33 -4.07 -3.32
C LEU A 120 6.77 -4.78 -4.60
N ARG A 121 7.64 -5.78 -4.50
CA ARG A 121 8.05 -6.62 -5.63
C ARG A 121 6.86 -7.41 -6.18
N GLU A 122 6.11 -8.07 -5.32
CA GLU A 122 4.88 -8.78 -5.72
C GLU A 122 3.83 -7.81 -6.31
N ALA A 123 3.73 -6.61 -5.75
CA ALA A 123 2.83 -5.58 -6.28
C ALA A 123 3.25 -5.12 -7.69
N ALA A 124 4.53 -4.88 -7.92
CA ALA A 124 5.05 -4.49 -9.22
C ALA A 124 4.87 -5.60 -10.27
N GLU A 125 5.14 -6.84 -9.88
CA GLU A 125 4.95 -8.01 -10.75
C GLU A 125 3.47 -8.20 -11.11
N MET A 126 2.58 -8.13 -10.14
CA MET A 126 1.13 -8.25 -10.36
C MET A 126 0.61 -7.09 -11.24
N ALA A 127 1.06 -5.85 -11.01
CA ALA A 127 0.68 -4.71 -11.84
C ALA A 127 1.10 -4.92 -13.30
N LYS A 128 2.28 -5.47 -13.53
CA LYS A 128 2.76 -5.83 -14.88
C LYS A 128 1.93 -6.93 -15.52
N GLN A 129 1.62 -7.99 -14.77
CA GLN A 129 0.79 -9.11 -15.26
C GLN A 129 -0.61 -8.63 -15.66
N LEU A 130 -1.21 -7.76 -14.86
CA LEU A 130 -2.54 -7.18 -15.10
C LEU A 130 -2.51 -6.01 -16.09
N LYS A 131 -1.33 -5.59 -16.56
CA LYS A 131 -1.12 -4.45 -17.47
C LYS A 131 -1.73 -3.14 -16.96
N LEU A 132 -1.55 -2.88 -15.67
CA LEU A 132 -2.00 -1.66 -15.02
C LEU A 132 -0.99 -0.52 -15.24
N ASP A 133 -1.47 0.74 -15.15
CA ASP A 133 -0.65 1.92 -15.45
C ASP A 133 0.33 2.28 -14.34
N TYR A 134 -0.05 2.01 -13.08
CA TYR A 134 0.74 2.37 -11.90
C TYR A 134 0.63 1.32 -10.81
N PHE A 135 1.60 1.33 -9.88
CA PHE A 135 1.47 0.64 -8.59
C PHE A 135 1.94 1.52 -7.43
N THR A 136 1.40 1.26 -6.24
CA THR A 136 1.80 1.92 -4.98
C THR A 136 1.38 1.07 -3.78
N THR A 137 1.56 1.61 -2.56
CA THR A 137 1.22 0.90 -1.33
C THR A 137 0.55 1.81 -0.30
N THR A 138 -0.30 1.25 0.54
CA THR A 138 -0.88 1.95 1.69
C THR A 138 0.11 2.11 2.86
N LEU A 139 1.25 1.44 2.83
CA LEU A 139 2.21 1.40 3.96
C LEU A 139 2.67 2.79 4.43
N SER A 140 2.78 3.76 3.51
CA SER A 140 3.23 5.12 3.84
C SER A 140 2.25 5.93 4.71
N ILE A 141 1.03 5.42 4.96
CA ILE A 141 0.06 6.05 5.88
C ILE A 141 0.49 5.95 7.34
N SER A 142 1.18 4.86 7.70
CA SER A 142 1.60 4.62 9.07
C SER A 142 2.77 5.53 9.48
N PRO A 143 2.70 6.21 10.63
CA PRO A 143 3.82 7.00 11.15
C PRO A 143 5.04 6.14 11.51
N LEU A 144 4.85 4.85 11.77
CA LEU A 144 5.91 3.89 12.10
C LEU A 144 6.66 3.37 10.86
N LYS A 145 6.16 3.66 9.65
CA LYS A 145 6.78 3.21 8.41
C LYS A 145 7.61 4.30 7.75
N ASN A 146 8.77 3.91 7.25
CA ASN A 146 9.70 4.82 6.57
C ASN A 146 9.24 5.09 5.13
N ALA A 147 8.57 6.24 4.91
CA ALA A 147 8.07 6.62 3.59
C ALA A 147 9.18 6.83 2.57
N GLU A 148 10.34 7.35 2.98
CA GLU A 148 11.49 7.54 2.09
C GLU A 148 11.98 6.19 1.55
N LYS A 149 12.14 5.20 2.44
CA LYS A 149 12.56 3.84 2.05
C LYS A 149 11.54 3.12 1.18
N LEU A 150 10.24 3.30 1.46
CA LEU A 150 9.18 2.76 0.62
C LEU A 150 9.21 3.33 -0.79
N ASN A 151 9.40 4.64 -0.95
CA ASN A 151 9.48 5.28 -2.25
C ASN A 151 10.77 4.90 -3.00
N GLU A 152 11.91 4.82 -2.32
CA GLU A 152 13.18 4.35 -2.90
C GLU A 152 13.02 2.93 -3.48
N ILE A 153 12.45 2.01 -2.72
CA ILE A 153 12.18 0.64 -3.17
C ILE A 153 11.21 0.64 -4.36
N GLY A 154 10.12 1.40 -4.25
CA GLY A 154 9.11 1.49 -5.30
C GLY A 154 9.68 2.00 -6.62
N GLU A 155 10.48 3.05 -6.60
CA GLU A 155 11.14 3.61 -7.80
C GLU A 155 12.13 2.62 -8.44
N ARG A 156 12.90 1.91 -7.62
CA ARG A 156 13.83 0.89 -8.12
C ARG A 156 13.09 -0.27 -8.78
N LEU A 157 12.01 -0.74 -8.16
CA LEU A 157 11.16 -1.80 -8.73
C LEU A 157 10.42 -1.32 -9.99
N ALA A 158 10.01 -0.05 -10.04
CA ALA A 158 9.42 0.54 -11.24
C ALA A 158 10.38 0.45 -12.44
N ALA A 159 11.66 0.74 -12.23
CA ALA A 159 12.68 0.60 -13.26
C ALA A 159 12.91 -0.88 -13.65
N GLU A 160 12.90 -1.79 -12.68
CA GLU A 160 13.12 -3.22 -12.90
C GLU A 160 11.96 -3.87 -13.69
N TYR A 161 10.72 -3.56 -13.33
CA TYR A 161 9.52 -4.18 -13.92
C TYR A 161 8.93 -3.41 -15.11
N GLY A 162 9.34 -2.15 -15.30
CA GLY A 162 8.81 -1.28 -16.36
C GLY A 162 7.38 -0.80 -16.08
N ILE A 163 6.97 -0.71 -14.82
CA ILE A 163 5.68 -0.18 -14.38
C ILE A 163 5.94 1.03 -13.46
N PRO A 164 5.38 2.22 -13.75
CA PRO A 164 5.57 3.39 -12.92
C PRO A 164 5.10 3.21 -11.48
N TYR A 165 5.93 3.60 -10.52
CA TYR A 165 5.53 3.69 -9.11
C TYR A 165 4.92 5.05 -8.81
N LEU A 166 3.80 5.07 -8.11
CA LEU A 166 3.16 6.29 -7.65
C LEU A 166 3.73 6.68 -6.29
N ASN A 167 4.65 7.63 -6.27
CA ASN A 167 5.27 8.14 -5.04
C ASN A 167 4.22 8.69 -4.09
N SER A 168 4.36 8.41 -2.79
CA SER A 168 3.37 8.80 -1.80
C SER A 168 3.93 8.96 -0.39
N ASP A 169 3.28 9.81 0.39
CA ASP A 169 3.42 9.89 1.84
C ASP A 169 2.03 10.17 2.44
N PHE A 170 1.18 9.14 2.47
CA PHE A 170 -0.24 9.27 2.81
C PHE A 170 -0.52 9.73 4.24
N LYS A 171 0.46 9.71 5.15
CA LYS A 171 0.31 10.30 6.49
C LYS A 171 0.27 11.82 6.48
N LYS A 172 0.72 12.46 5.40
CA LYS A 172 0.68 13.91 5.23
C LYS A 172 -0.75 14.40 5.04
N ARG A 173 -0.97 15.72 5.20
CA ARG A 173 -2.27 16.39 5.07
C ARG A 173 -3.39 15.79 5.93
N GLY A 174 -3.04 15.28 7.10
CA GLY A 174 -4.02 14.67 8.01
C GLY A 174 -4.49 13.28 7.60
N GLY A 175 -3.85 12.63 6.60
CA GLY A 175 -4.27 11.32 6.12
C GLY A 175 -4.28 10.24 7.19
N TYR A 176 -3.27 10.22 8.07
CA TYR A 176 -3.26 9.29 9.20
C TYR A 176 -4.43 9.55 10.16
N GLN A 177 -4.69 10.81 10.51
CA GLN A 177 -5.83 11.18 11.34
C GLN A 177 -7.16 10.75 10.68
N ARG A 178 -7.30 11.01 9.39
CA ARG A 178 -8.50 10.59 8.63
C ARG A 178 -8.67 9.07 8.63
N SER A 179 -7.59 8.29 8.54
CA SER A 179 -7.68 6.83 8.63
C SER A 179 -8.17 6.34 9.99
N ILE A 180 -7.82 7.04 11.08
CA ILE A 180 -8.34 6.75 12.42
C ILE A 180 -9.85 7.05 12.49
N GLU A 181 -10.29 8.17 11.93
CA GLU A 181 -11.72 8.55 11.89
C GLU A 181 -12.56 7.54 11.10
N LEU A 182 -12.00 6.98 10.03
CA LEU A 182 -12.65 5.96 9.20
C LEU A 182 -12.58 4.55 9.79
N SER A 183 -11.70 4.29 10.76
CA SER A 183 -11.51 2.97 11.40
C SER A 183 -12.78 2.38 12.02
N PRO A 184 -13.65 3.13 12.71
CA PRO A 184 -14.91 2.58 13.21
C PRO A 184 -15.84 2.07 12.12
N VAL A 185 -15.79 2.67 10.94
CA VAL A 185 -16.55 2.22 9.76
C VAL A 185 -15.98 0.91 9.21
N SER A 186 -14.67 0.72 9.30
CA SER A 186 -13.99 -0.51 8.88
C SER A 186 -14.01 -1.64 9.93
N TYR A 187 -14.61 -1.42 11.10
CA TYR A 187 -14.68 -2.37 12.23
C TYR A 187 -13.32 -2.88 12.73
N THR A 188 -12.26 -2.16 12.47
CA THR A 188 -10.90 -2.51 12.91
C THR A 188 -10.36 -1.49 13.88
N HIS A 189 -9.93 -1.95 15.04
CA HIS A 189 -9.16 -1.12 15.94
C HIS A 189 -7.70 -1.10 15.49
N LEU A 190 -7.15 0.11 15.33
CA LEU A 190 -5.71 0.28 15.19
C LEU A 190 -5.08 -0.03 16.56
N THR A 191 -4.61 -1.24 16.75
CA THR A 191 -3.76 -1.63 17.90
C THR A 191 -2.30 -1.43 17.56
#